data_754c39a69fc2925f88a2ecc137dc30d8
#
_entry.id   754c39a69fc2925f88a2ecc137dc30d8
#
_cell.length_a   1.000
_cell.length_b   1.000
_cell.length_c   1.000
_cell.angle_alpha   90.00
_cell.angle_beta   90.00
_cell.angle_gamma   90.00
#
_symmetry.space_group_name_H-M   'P 1'
#
loop_
_entity.id
_entity.type
_entity.pdbx_description
1 polymer ?
#
loop_
_entity_poly.entity_id
_entity_poly.type
_entity_poly.pdbx_seq_one_letter_code
_entity_poly.pdbx_strand_id
1 'polypeptide(L)'
;MNKPTLWVMVGLSGSGKSSVAKEIAKNNSNTVIVSLNNIREDLTGKVEDKSKNNEVLKIFHKRIREALENNTNVIADATNITMRSRRAIIENVKSIECHKIVYLIPKPFRQCKIDNLNRQHPVPEEVLNGQLRKFQIPFMEEGFDEGIYIHT
;
A
#
# COMPACT_ATOMS: atom_id res chain seq x y z
N MET A 1 -10.65 24.63 -5.43
CA MET A 1 -10.23 23.82 -4.28
C MET A 1 -9.33 22.69 -4.76
N ASN A 2 -8.28 22.45 -4.02
CA ASN A 2 -7.38 21.38 -4.37
C ASN A 2 -8.01 20.03 -4.04
N LYS A 3 -7.92 19.09 -4.99
CA LYS A 3 -8.39 17.73 -4.77
C LYS A 3 -7.37 16.97 -3.91
N PRO A 4 -7.81 15.97 -3.15
CA PRO A 4 -6.88 15.17 -2.32
C PRO A 4 -6.02 14.26 -3.18
N THR A 5 -4.92 13.82 -2.61
CA THR A 5 -3.97 12.89 -3.25
C THR A 5 -4.08 11.51 -2.63
N LEU A 6 -4.08 10.49 -3.48
CA LEU A 6 -3.99 9.10 -3.10
C LEU A 6 -2.65 8.55 -3.56
N TRP A 7 -1.81 8.11 -2.61
CA TRP A 7 -0.58 7.39 -2.93
C TRP A 7 -0.83 5.89 -2.79
N VAL A 8 -0.58 5.14 -3.83
CA VAL A 8 -0.65 3.68 -3.79
C VAL A 8 0.78 3.16 -3.70
N MET A 9 1.16 2.68 -2.53
CA MET A 9 2.49 2.11 -2.31
C MET A 9 2.58 0.75 -2.96
N VAL A 10 3.70 0.46 -3.63
CA VAL A 10 3.94 -0.84 -4.27
C VAL A 10 5.34 -1.32 -3.89
N GLY A 11 5.42 -2.52 -3.33
CA GLY A 11 6.71 -3.10 -2.96
C GLY A 11 6.55 -4.37 -2.16
N LEU A 12 7.57 -5.20 -2.18
CA LEU A 12 7.61 -6.45 -1.42
C LEU A 12 7.71 -6.16 0.09
N SER A 13 7.35 -7.15 0.90
CA SER A 13 7.60 -7.09 2.34
C SER A 13 9.10 -6.88 2.56
N GLY A 14 9.46 -5.99 3.48
CA GLY A 14 10.85 -5.65 3.72
C GLY A 14 11.43 -4.61 2.77
N SER A 15 10.62 -4.06 1.86
CA SER A 15 11.10 -3.03 0.92
C SER A 15 11.21 -1.63 1.52
N GLY A 16 10.66 -1.43 2.72
CA GLY A 16 10.69 -0.11 3.37
C GLY A 16 9.46 0.74 3.11
N LYS A 17 8.38 0.18 2.60
CA LYS A 17 7.14 0.91 2.29
C LYS A 17 6.62 1.73 3.46
N SER A 18 6.54 1.13 4.64
CA SER A 18 5.98 1.80 5.82
C SER A 18 6.81 3.00 6.25
N SER A 19 8.14 2.91 6.14
CA SER A 19 9.03 4.04 6.44
C SER A 19 8.83 5.16 5.44
N VAL A 20 8.70 4.84 4.15
CA VAL A 20 8.45 5.82 3.10
C VAL A 20 7.07 6.45 3.28
N ALA A 21 6.06 5.65 3.62
CA ALA A 21 4.71 6.15 3.89
C ALA A 21 4.71 7.18 5.02
N LYS A 22 5.44 6.91 6.11
CA LYS A 22 5.57 7.83 7.22
C LYS A 22 6.25 9.13 6.80
N GLU A 23 7.26 9.04 5.95
CA GLU A 23 7.96 10.22 5.44
C GLU A 23 7.05 11.07 4.55
N ILE A 24 6.26 10.45 3.68
CA ILE A 24 5.28 11.15 2.86
C ILE A 24 4.26 11.87 3.75
N ALA A 25 3.73 11.17 4.74
CA ALA A 25 2.74 11.75 5.67
C ALA A 25 3.31 12.92 6.46
N LYS A 26 4.58 12.83 6.86
CA LYS A 26 5.27 13.90 7.59
C LYS A 26 5.41 15.16 6.74
N ASN A 27 5.67 14.99 5.45
CA ASN A 27 5.93 16.09 4.52
C ASN A 27 4.67 16.65 3.85
N ASN A 28 3.52 16.04 4.08
CA ASN A 28 2.26 16.46 3.49
C ASN A 28 1.19 16.55 4.58
N SER A 29 0.76 17.76 4.90
CA SER A 29 -0.28 17.97 5.91
C SER A 29 -1.61 17.34 5.47
N ASN A 30 -2.48 17.05 6.42
CA ASN A 30 -3.79 16.45 6.18
C ASN A 30 -3.69 15.13 5.41
N THR A 31 -2.78 14.25 5.85
CA THR A 31 -2.52 12.96 5.22
C THR A 31 -2.65 11.84 6.24
N VAL A 32 -3.39 10.80 5.90
CA VAL A 32 -3.54 9.61 6.73
C VAL A 32 -2.95 8.39 6.03
N ILE A 33 -2.40 7.48 6.81
CA ILE A 33 -1.89 6.20 6.31
C ILE A 33 -2.94 5.14 6.62
N VAL A 34 -3.42 4.46 5.58
CA VAL A 34 -4.31 3.30 5.74
C VAL A 34 -3.47 2.07 5.48
N SER A 35 -3.11 1.36 6.55
CA SER A 35 -2.23 0.20 6.51
C SER A 35 -3.03 -1.09 6.59
N LEU A 36 -2.88 -1.93 5.59
CA LEU A 36 -3.56 -3.24 5.55
C LEU A 36 -3.13 -4.11 6.74
N ASN A 37 -1.84 -4.11 7.06
CA ASN A 37 -1.32 -4.88 8.20
C ASN A 37 -1.85 -4.37 9.53
N ASN A 38 -1.95 -3.06 9.72
CA ASN A 38 -2.49 -2.49 10.95
C ASN A 38 -3.97 -2.85 11.13
N ILE A 39 -4.74 -2.81 10.05
CA ILE A 39 -6.15 -3.22 10.10
C ILE A 39 -6.27 -4.69 10.47
N ARG A 40 -5.42 -5.54 9.86
CA ARG A 40 -5.42 -6.97 10.16
C ARG A 40 -5.09 -7.23 11.63
N GLU A 41 -4.09 -6.54 12.15
CA GLU A 41 -3.70 -6.66 13.56
C GLU A 41 -4.82 -6.20 14.48
N ASP A 42 -5.48 -5.08 14.18
CA ASP A 42 -6.60 -4.57 14.96
C ASP A 42 -7.78 -5.54 14.98
N LEU A 43 -8.06 -6.18 13.85
CA LEU A 43 -9.22 -7.08 13.72
C LEU A 43 -8.97 -8.47 14.29
N THR A 44 -7.76 -9.01 14.14
CA THR A 44 -7.44 -10.40 14.48
C THR A 44 -6.50 -10.54 15.68
N GLY A 45 -5.83 -9.46 16.06
CA GLY A 45 -4.79 -9.47 17.09
C GLY A 45 -3.40 -9.84 16.58
N LYS A 46 -3.29 -10.30 15.33
CA LYS A 46 -2.01 -10.73 14.74
C LYS A 46 -1.90 -10.30 13.29
N VAL A 47 -0.77 -9.70 12.94
CA VAL A 47 -0.49 -9.26 11.56
C VAL A 47 -0.54 -10.44 10.57
N GLU A 48 -0.08 -11.62 11.00
CA GLU A 48 0.00 -12.81 10.16
C GLU A 48 -1.31 -13.59 10.03
N ASP A 49 -2.33 -13.26 10.78
CA ASP A 49 -3.61 -13.97 10.75
C ASP A 49 -4.46 -13.50 9.57
N LYS A 50 -4.54 -14.35 8.53
CA LYS A 50 -5.26 -14.06 7.30
C LYS A 50 -6.68 -14.64 7.26
N SER A 51 -7.18 -15.14 8.38
CA SER A 51 -8.50 -15.77 8.44
C SER A 51 -9.65 -14.81 8.10
N LYS A 52 -9.44 -13.50 8.29
CA LYS A 52 -10.45 -12.47 8.03
C LYS A 52 -10.07 -11.52 6.90
N ASN A 53 -9.30 -12.01 5.92
CA ASN A 53 -8.81 -11.18 4.83
C ASN A 53 -9.91 -10.40 4.09
N ASN A 54 -11.07 -11.01 3.84
CA ASN A 54 -12.16 -10.32 3.14
C ASN A 54 -12.66 -9.11 3.95
N GLU A 55 -12.78 -9.27 5.26
CA GLU A 55 -13.21 -8.18 6.15
C GLU A 55 -12.13 -7.10 6.24
N VAL A 56 -10.87 -7.51 6.33
CA VAL A 56 -9.72 -6.59 6.36
C VAL A 56 -9.69 -5.74 5.10
N LEU A 57 -9.87 -6.35 3.93
CA LEU A 57 -9.90 -5.64 2.65
C LEU A 57 -11.07 -4.67 2.56
N LYS A 58 -12.25 -5.06 3.05
CA LYS A 58 -13.41 -4.16 3.08
C LYS A 58 -13.13 -2.92 3.91
N ILE A 59 -12.53 -3.09 5.09
CA ILE A 59 -12.18 -1.97 5.97
C ILE A 59 -11.12 -1.09 5.30
N PHE A 60 -10.11 -1.71 4.70
CA PHE A 60 -9.04 -1.00 3.98
C PHE A 60 -9.62 -0.09 2.90
N HIS A 61 -10.44 -0.64 2.01
CA HIS A 61 -11.05 0.13 0.93
C HIS A 61 -12.01 1.19 1.44
N LYS A 62 -12.78 0.89 2.47
CA LYS A 62 -13.71 1.82 3.08
C LYS A 62 -12.99 3.03 3.66
N ARG A 63 -11.90 2.80 4.42
CA ARG A 63 -11.12 3.89 5.03
C ARG A 63 -10.48 4.79 3.98
N ILE A 64 -9.97 4.21 2.89
CA ILE A 64 -9.40 4.98 1.79
C ILE A 64 -10.47 5.88 1.19
N ARG A 65 -11.63 5.33 0.88
CA ARG A 65 -12.73 6.07 0.26
C ARG A 65 -13.22 7.19 1.17
N GLU A 66 -13.48 6.89 2.44
CA GLU A 66 -13.98 7.88 3.40
C GLU A 66 -13.02 9.06 3.57
N ALA A 67 -11.72 8.78 3.66
CA ALA A 67 -10.73 9.85 3.81
C ALA A 67 -10.74 10.76 2.58
N LEU A 68 -10.74 10.21 1.38
CA LEU A 68 -10.77 11.00 0.15
C LEU A 68 -12.07 11.79 0.01
N GLU A 69 -13.20 11.20 0.40
CA GLU A 69 -14.50 11.91 0.38
C GLU A 69 -14.48 13.10 1.35
N ASN A 70 -13.70 13.03 2.42
CA ASN A 70 -13.53 14.12 3.37
C ASN A 70 -12.36 15.04 2.99
N ASN A 71 -11.91 14.98 1.75
CA ASN A 71 -10.82 15.81 1.23
C ASN A 71 -9.51 15.65 2.00
N THR A 72 -9.26 14.43 2.48
CA THR A 72 -8.04 14.06 3.21
C THR A 72 -7.15 13.24 2.29
N ASN A 73 -5.86 13.55 2.27
CA ASN A 73 -4.88 12.77 1.49
C ASN A 73 -4.68 11.40 2.13
N VAL A 74 -4.49 10.38 1.32
CA VAL A 74 -4.41 9.00 1.79
C VAL A 74 -3.19 8.30 1.20
N ILE A 75 -2.50 7.54 2.05
CA ILE A 75 -1.47 6.62 1.62
C ILE A 75 -2.00 5.20 1.82
N ALA A 76 -2.16 4.47 0.73
CA ALA A 76 -2.58 3.06 0.76
C ALA A 76 -1.34 2.20 0.98
N ASP A 77 -1.08 1.83 2.23
CA ASP A 77 0.10 1.07 2.63
C ASP A 77 -0.22 -0.42 2.67
N ALA A 78 0.11 -1.08 1.57
CA ALA A 78 0.04 -2.53 1.40
C ALA A 78 1.08 -2.89 0.34
N THR A 79 1.30 -4.17 0.06
CA THR A 79 2.26 -4.57 -0.97
C THR A 79 1.81 -4.12 -2.35
N ASN A 80 0.52 -4.21 -2.65
CA ASN A 80 -0.10 -3.79 -3.91
C ASN A 80 0.67 -4.28 -5.15
N ILE A 81 1.20 -5.50 -5.07
CA ILE A 81 2.13 -6.04 -6.06
C ILE A 81 1.45 -6.60 -7.31
N THR A 82 0.13 -6.72 -7.31
CA THR A 82 -0.61 -7.21 -8.47
C THR A 82 -1.46 -6.12 -9.10
N MET A 83 -1.68 -6.21 -10.40
CA MET A 83 -2.59 -5.30 -11.10
C MET A 83 -3.99 -5.39 -10.51
N ARG A 84 -4.40 -6.59 -10.11
CA ARG A 84 -5.73 -6.82 -9.52
C ARG A 84 -5.92 -6.03 -8.24
N SER A 85 -4.93 -6.06 -7.34
CA SER A 85 -5.02 -5.32 -6.07
C SER A 85 -5.05 -3.81 -6.30
N ARG A 86 -4.25 -3.31 -7.24
CA ARG A 86 -4.22 -1.89 -7.58
C ARG A 86 -5.52 -1.46 -8.26
N ARG A 87 -6.04 -2.29 -9.17
CA ARG A 87 -7.31 -2.01 -9.85
C ARG A 87 -8.46 -1.89 -8.84
N ALA A 88 -8.48 -2.75 -7.81
CA ALA A 88 -9.50 -2.68 -6.77
C ALA A 88 -9.48 -1.34 -6.06
N ILE A 89 -8.30 -0.79 -5.77
CA ILE A 89 -8.17 0.54 -5.14
C ILE A 89 -8.71 1.62 -6.09
N ILE A 90 -8.28 1.61 -7.35
CA ILE A 90 -8.69 2.60 -8.35
C ILE A 90 -10.22 2.58 -8.57
N GLU A 91 -10.79 1.39 -8.73
CA GLU A 91 -12.24 1.23 -8.93
C GLU A 91 -13.03 1.74 -7.73
N ASN A 92 -12.53 1.49 -6.53
CA ASN A 92 -13.18 1.91 -5.29
C ASN A 92 -13.31 3.44 -5.19
N VAL A 93 -12.40 4.19 -5.80
CA VAL A 93 -12.36 5.66 -5.71
C VAL A 93 -12.68 6.36 -7.02
N LYS A 94 -13.13 5.64 -8.03
CA LYS A 94 -13.35 6.21 -9.38
C LYS A 94 -14.36 7.36 -9.41
N SER A 95 -15.29 7.39 -8.46
CA SER A 95 -16.30 8.45 -8.37
C SER A 95 -15.81 9.67 -7.59
N ILE A 96 -14.60 9.61 -7.04
CA ILE A 96 -14.03 10.70 -6.24
C ILE A 96 -12.93 11.37 -7.05
N GLU A 97 -13.01 12.71 -7.15
CA GLU A 97 -11.95 13.45 -7.81
C GLU A 97 -10.73 13.51 -6.89
N CYS A 98 -9.65 12.85 -7.29
CA CYS A 98 -8.40 12.80 -6.53
C CYS A 98 -7.22 12.60 -7.48
N HIS A 99 -6.05 13.05 -7.03
CA HIS A 99 -4.80 12.84 -7.76
C HIS A 99 -4.20 11.50 -7.34
N LYS A 100 -4.02 10.58 -8.28
CA LYS A 100 -3.58 9.21 -8.01
C LYS A 100 -2.13 9.03 -8.38
N ILE A 101 -1.31 8.69 -7.37
CA ILE A 101 0.13 8.49 -7.54
C ILE A 101 0.45 7.03 -7.20
N VAL A 102 1.12 6.33 -8.11
CA VAL A 102 1.70 5.03 -7.77
C VAL A 102 3.15 5.27 -7.30
N TYR A 103 3.48 4.70 -6.15
CA TYR A 103 4.78 4.90 -5.52
C TYR A 103 5.47 3.54 -5.41
N LEU A 104 6.37 3.27 -6.35
CA LEU A 104 7.08 1.99 -6.43
C LEU A 104 8.40 2.05 -5.69
N ILE A 105 8.65 1.06 -4.83
CA ILE A 105 9.91 0.90 -4.12
C ILE A 105 10.60 -0.34 -4.69
N PRO A 106 11.49 -0.18 -5.69
CA PRO A 106 12.10 -1.32 -6.40
C PRO A 106 13.34 -1.83 -5.67
N LYS A 107 13.19 -2.24 -4.42
CA LYS A 107 14.29 -2.78 -3.64
C LYS A 107 14.61 -4.19 -4.12
N PRO A 108 15.90 -4.56 -4.30
CA PRO A 108 16.27 -5.90 -4.71
C PRO A 108 15.69 -6.95 -3.76
N PHE A 109 15.19 -8.04 -4.32
CA PHE A 109 14.58 -9.12 -3.54
C PHE A 109 15.50 -9.64 -2.46
N ARG A 110 16.78 -9.80 -2.79
CA ARG A 110 17.80 -10.27 -1.85
C ARG A 110 17.85 -9.37 -0.61
N GLN A 111 17.82 -8.04 -0.83
CA GLN A 111 17.84 -7.09 0.29
C GLN A 111 16.53 -7.10 1.05
N CYS A 112 15.41 -7.29 0.36
CA CYS A 112 14.10 -7.44 1.02
C CYS A 112 14.09 -8.65 1.97
N LYS A 113 14.70 -9.75 1.57
CA LYS A 113 14.81 -10.95 2.43
C LYS A 113 15.59 -10.64 3.70
N ILE A 114 16.73 -9.95 3.57
CA ILE A 114 17.57 -9.58 4.72
C ILE A 114 16.81 -8.64 5.65
N ASP A 115 16.23 -7.60 5.10
CA ASP A 115 15.53 -6.57 5.88
C ASP A 115 14.25 -7.12 6.52
N ASN A 116 13.60 -8.09 5.87
CA ASN A 116 12.43 -8.75 6.43
C ASN A 116 12.76 -9.47 7.75
N LEU A 117 13.92 -10.09 7.83
CA LEU A 117 14.35 -10.80 9.05
C LEU A 117 14.53 -9.86 10.24
N ASN A 118 14.79 -8.58 9.99
CA ASN A 118 15.01 -7.57 11.02
C ASN A 118 13.73 -6.81 11.40
N ARG A 119 12.58 -7.18 10.81
CA ARG A 119 11.30 -6.55 11.13
C ARG A 119 10.74 -7.08 12.45
N GLN A 120 9.92 -6.26 13.11
CA GLN A 120 9.21 -6.67 14.32
C GLN A 120 8.29 -7.86 14.03
N HIS A 121 7.65 -7.88 12.86
CA HIS A 121 6.76 -8.94 12.42
C HIS A 121 7.20 -9.44 11.04
N PRO A 122 8.29 -10.24 10.95
CA PRO A 122 8.74 -10.72 9.65
C PRO A 122 7.73 -11.69 9.05
N VAL A 123 7.54 -11.59 7.73
CA VAL A 123 6.73 -12.59 7.02
C VAL A 123 7.57 -13.82 6.75
N PRO A 124 6.97 -15.02 6.70
CA PRO A 124 7.70 -16.24 6.33
C PRO A 124 8.34 -16.11 4.95
N GLU A 125 9.50 -16.75 4.78
CA GLU A 125 10.22 -16.69 3.50
C GLU A 125 9.36 -17.17 2.33
N GLU A 126 8.54 -18.19 2.56
CA GLU A 126 7.62 -18.71 1.54
C GLU A 126 6.64 -17.65 1.06
N VAL A 127 6.16 -16.82 1.98
CA VAL A 127 5.24 -15.72 1.65
C VAL A 127 5.97 -14.69 0.79
N LEU A 128 7.20 -14.35 1.16
CA LEU A 128 8.01 -13.38 0.41
C LEU A 128 8.32 -13.91 -1.00
N ASN A 129 8.67 -15.19 -1.11
CA ASN A 129 8.89 -15.84 -2.40
C ASN A 129 7.63 -15.81 -3.27
N GLY A 130 6.47 -16.03 -2.65
CA GLY A 130 5.18 -15.95 -3.33
C GLY A 130 4.88 -14.54 -3.84
N GLN A 131 5.22 -13.53 -3.06
CA GLN A 131 5.08 -12.14 -3.47
C GLN A 131 5.92 -11.85 -4.71
N LEU A 132 7.17 -12.32 -4.72
CA LEU A 132 8.05 -12.11 -5.87
C LEU A 132 7.49 -12.76 -7.14
N ARG A 133 6.96 -13.98 -7.03
CA ARG A 133 6.36 -14.68 -8.18
C ARG A 133 5.14 -13.96 -8.74
N LYS A 134 4.37 -13.28 -7.88
CA LYS A 134 3.14 -12.60 -8.27
C LYS A 134 3.36 -11.14 -8.67
N PHE A 135 4.56 -10.62 -8.46
CA PHE A 135 4.85 -9.21 -8.66
C PHE A 135 4.61 -8.79 -10.11
N GLN A 136 3.75 -7.78 -10.28
CA GLN A 136 3.47 -7.16 -11.57
C GLN A 136 3.81 -5.68 -11.49
N ILE A 137 4.75 -5.25 -12.32
CA ILE A 137 5.20 -3.86 -12.35
C ILE A 137 4.01 -2.96 -12.70
N PRO A 138 3.79 -1.86 -11.95
CA PRO A 138 2.69 -0.97 -12.26
C PRO A 138 2.92 -0.17 -13.53
N PHE A 139 1.81 0.12 -14.22
CA PHE A 139 1.79 0.97 -15.42
C PHE A 139 0.84 2.13 -15.18
N MET A 140 1.16 3.27 -15.78
CA MET A 140 0.33 4.48 -15.67
C MET A 140 -1.07 4.23 -16.22
N GLU A 141 -1.20 3.40 -17.24
CA GLU A 141 -2.47 3.06 -17.89
C GLU A 141 -3.44 2.33 -16.97
N GLU A 142 -2.98 1.89 -15.80
CA GLU A 142 -3.87 1.30 -14.79
C GLU A 142 -4.84 2.32 -14.19
N GLY A 143 -4.58 3.60 -14.36
CA GLY A 143 -5.42 4.68 -13.86
C GLY A 143 -4.70 5.68 -12.97
N PHE A 144 -3.37 5.71 -13.00
CA PHE A 144 -2.57 6.63 -12.21
C PHE A 144 -2.30 7.93 -12.99
N ASP A 145 -2.24 9.03 -12.26
CA ASP A 145 -1.89 10.35 -12.83
C ASP A 145 -0.39 10.59 -12.81
N GLU A 146 0.31 9.94 -11.86
CA GLU A 146 1.74 10.13 -11.67
C GLU A 146 2.38 8.86 -11.12
N GLY A 147 3.62 8.60 -11.50
CA GLY A 147 4.40 7.48 -11.00
C GLY A 147 5.71 7.95 -10.38
N ILE A 148 6.00 7.47 -9.18
CA ILE A 148 7.25 7.75 -8.48
C ILE A 148 7.97 6.43 -8.24
N TYR A 149 9.24 6.37 -8.65
CA TYR A 149 10.07 5.18 -8.53
C TYR A 149 11.31 5.54 -7.74
N ILE A 150 11.44 4.97 -6.53
CA ILE A 150 12.59 5.25 -5.68
C ILE A 150 13.63 4.14 -5.84
N HIS A 151 14.86 4.55 -6.10
CA HIS A 151 16.02 3.67 -6.07
C HIS A 151 16.64 3.73 -4.68
N THR A 152 16.73 2.59 -4.04
CA THR A 152 17.36 2.48 -2.72
C THR A 152 18.70 1.77 -2.83
#